data_5cffd359c686bf8d7f7e07ad254d6a13
#
_entry.id   5cffd359c686bf8d7f7e07ad254d6a13
#
_cell.length_a   1.000
_cell.length_b   1.000
_cell.length_c   1.000
_cell.angle_alpha   90.00
_cell.angle_beta   90.00
_cell.angle_gamma   90.00
#
_symmetry.space_group_name_H-M   'P 1'
#
loop_
_entity.id
_entity.type
_entity.pdbx_description
1 polymer ?
#
loop_
_entity_poly.entity_id
_entity_poly.type
_entity_poly.pdbx_seq_one_letter_code
_entity_poly.pdbx_strand_id
1 'polypeptide(L)'
;MSDDPWVTEAIGHVVPDTSSLEPRQDGGTAATRVAIDSSHGARLEQRVVTYAPGRSPERTLEGAHAVLYVADGHGRLHLNGEPHELEPETGVFVAAGDTWAVENDGPGALEVVEVCVPQESAPAENRRVLVRYRDQPVESAGIGREFRYLVNEDAGIREVTQFIGVIPPGRADMHCHEYDEVVYVVEGEGVVHWDDGRAIAVRRGSCIHFPALKLHSLENTSTTQMRVMGVFHPQLSPASRAYEDNKDPL
;
A
#
# COMPACT_ATOMS: atom_id res chain seq x y z
N MET A 1 28.06 8.81 9.28
CA MET A 1 27.25 7.64 9.67
C MET A 1 26.07 8.24 10.42
N SER A 2 24.87 8.16 9.88
CA SER A 2 23.68 8.67 10.57
C SER A 2 23.35 7.68 11.70
N ASP A 3 23.15 8.21 12.92
CA ASP A 3 22.71 7.42 14.08
C ASP A 3 21.22 7.09 14.02
N ASP A 4 20.63 7.04 12.82
CA ASP A 4 19.24 6.60 12.62
C ASP A 4 19.19 5.06 12.76
N PRO A 5 18.57 4.54 13.81
CA PRO A 5 18.52 3.09 14.07
C PRO A 5 17.78 2.30 12.96
N TRP A 6 17.13 2.98 12.01
CA TRP A 6 16.41 2.39 10.91
C TRP A 6 17.24 2.20 9.63
N VAL A 7 18.50 2.68 9.61
CA VAL A 7 19.43 2.51 8.48
C VAL A 7 20.13 1.14 8.52
N THR A 8 19.89 0.32 9.53
CA THR A 8 20.50 -0.98 9.64
C THR A 8 19.79 -2.04 8.80
N GLU A 9 20.36 -2.37 7.64
CA GLU A 9 20.26 -3.68 6.95
C GLU A 9 18.84 -4.23 6.68
N ALA A 10 17.81 -3.41 6.51
CA ALA A 10 16.52 -3.89 6.09
C ALA A 10 16.66 -4.59 4.72
N ILE A 11 16.52 -5.90 4.73
CA ILE A 11 16.52 -6.74 3.54
C ILE A 11 15.11 -6.66 2.97
N GLY A 12 14.95 -6.11 1.75
CA GLY A 12 13.65 -6.07 1.11
C GLY A 12 12.95 -7.43 1.13
N HIS A 13 11.67 -7.43 1.38
CA HIS A 13 10.86 -8.64 1.59
C HIS A 13 9.76 -8.77 0.54
N VAL A 14 9.44 -10.00 0.15
CA VAL A 14 8.34 -10.31 -0.78
C VAL A 14 7.53 -11.47 -0.23
N VAL A 15 6.23 -11.27 -0.15
CA VAL A 15 5.24 -12.33 0.03
C VAL A 15 4.59 -12.59 -1.33
N PRO A 16 4.99 -13.64 -2.06
CA PRO A 16 4.54 -13.87 -3.44
C PRO A 16 3.05 -14.21 -3.53
N ASP A 17 2.48 -14.72 -2.45
CA ASP A 17 1.07 -15.10 -2.37
C ASP A 17 0.55 -14.94 -0.93
N THR A 18 -0.18 -13.85 -0.70
CA THR A 18 -0.76 -13.58 0.63
C THR A 18 -1.82 -14.58 1.04
N SER A 19 -2.43 -15.32 0.10
CA SER A 19 -3.40 -16.37 0.43
C SER A 19 -2.76 -17.56 1.15
N SER A 20 -1.44 -17.74 1.04
CA SER A 20 -0.69 -18.78 1.74
C SER A 20 -0.41 -18.46 3.23
N LEU A 21 -0.61 -17.21 3.64
CA LEU A 21 -0.44 -16.81 5.03
C LEU A 21 -1.63 -17.28 5.88
N GLU A 22 -1.35 -17.75 7.09
CA GLU A 22 -2.39 -18.12 8.05
C GLU A 22 -3.21 -16.88 8.46
N PRO A 23 -4.54 -16.90 8.25
CA PRO A 23 -5.38 -15.78 8.63
C PRO A 23 -5.62 -15.76 10.14
N ARG A 24 -5.51 -14.58 10.74
CA ARG A 24 -6.03 -14.34 12.09
C ARG A 24 -7.49 -13.89 12.00
N GLN A 25 -8.37 -14.53 12.75
CA GLN A 25 -9.76 -14.13 12.85
C GLN A 25 -9.89 -13.00 13.88
N ASP A 26 -10.41 -11.85 13.45
CA ASP A 26 -10.55 -10.66 14.30
C ASP A 26 -11.94 -10.58 14.98
N GLY A 27 -12.56 -11.73 15.24
CA GLY A 27 -13.90 -11.82 15.79
C GLY A 27 -14.99 -11.39 14.78
N GLY A 28 -15.89 -12.26 14.40
CA GLY A 28 -16.93 -11.96 13.42
C GLY A 28 -16.51 -12.25 11.98
N THR A 29 -16.63 -11.26 11.07
CA THR A 29 -16.52 -11.48 9.61
C THR A 29 -15.12 -11.27 9.02
N ALA A 30 -14.18 -10.70 9.77
CA ALA A 30 -12.86 -10.33 9.26
C ALA A 30 -11.82 -11.42 9.48
N ALA A 31 -11.06 -11.72 8.43
CA ALA A 31 -9.90 -12.60 8.43
C ALA A 31 -8.67 -11.81 7.94
N THR A 32 -7.71 -11.56 8.82
CA THR A 32 -6.54 -10.71 8.58
C THR A 32 -5.29 -11.55 8.34
N ARG A 33 -4.58 -11.26 7.26
CA ARG A 33 -3.25 -11.79 6.94
C ARG A 33 -2.23 -10.67 7.00
N VAL A 34 -1.31 -10.73 7.95
CA VAL A 34 -0.20 -9.76 8.05
C VAL A 34 0.88 -10.18 7.05
N ALA A 35 1.12 -9.33 6.05
CA ALA A 35 2.09 -9.62 5.00
C ALA A 35 3.46 -8.99 5.30
N ILE A 36 3.48 -7.73 5.72
CA ILE A 36 4.68 -6.97 6.05
C ILE A 36 4.48 -6.32 7.42
N ASP A 37 5.49 -6.36 8.26
CA ASP A 37 5.52 -5.72 9.57
C ASP A 37 6.94 -5.38 10.02
N SER A 38 7.11 -4.92 11.24
CA SER A 38 8.40 -4.55 11.82
C SER A 38 9.41 -5.70 11.92
N SER A 39 8.98 -6.96 11.91
CA SER A 39 9.89 -8.11 11.86
C SER A 39 10.66 -8.21 10.53
N HIS A 40 10.15 -7.55 9.49
CA HIS A 40 10.79 -7.40 8.17
C HIS A 40 11.63 -6.11 8.07
N GLY A 41 11.76 -5.35 9.16
CA GLY A 41 12.43 -4.04 9.18
C GLY A 41 11.58 -2.92 8.58
N ALA A 42 10.29 -3.15 8.34
CA ALA A 42 9.39 -2.14 7.79
C ALA A 42 8.88 -1.18 8.87
N ARG A 43 8.75 0.11 8.51
CA ARG A 43 8.07 1.13 9.33
C ARG A 43 6.55 1.08 9.16
N LEU A 44 6.10 0.48 8.06
CA LEU A 44 4.70 0.29 7.70
C LEU A 44 4.28 -1.15 8.00
N GLU A 45 3.05 -1.34 8.46
CA GLU A 45 2.47 -2.67 8.57
C GLU A 45 1.41 -2.86 7.48
N GLN A 46 1.62 -3.84 6.57
CA GLN A 46 0.70 -4.15 5.49
C GLN A 46 -0.03 -5.46 5.76
N ARG A 47 -1.35 -5.40 5.65
CA ARG A 47 -2.27 -6.51 5.87
C ARG A 47 -3.20 -6.68 4.68
N VAL A 48 -3.60 -7.91 4.40
CA VAL A 48 -4.74 -8.22 3.52
C VAL A 48 -5.87 -8.73 4.40
N VAL A 49 -6.99 -8.03 4.39
CA VAL A 49 -8.17 -8.32 5.20
C VAL A 49 -9.31 -8.76 4.28
N THR A 50 -9.82 -9.95 4.53
CA THR A 50 -10.98 -10.49 3.82
C THR A 50 -12.20 -10.44 4.74
N TYR A 51 -13.24 -9.74 4.32
CA TYR A 51 -14.50 -9.64 5.05
C TYR A 51 -15.54 -10.58 4.41
N ALA A 52 -16.00 -11.56 5.18
CA ALA A 52 -17.20 -12.35 4.83
C ALA A 52 -18.47 -11.49 4.94
N PRO A 53 -19.61 -11.89 4.36
CA PRO A 53 -20.87 -11.15 4.53
C PRO A 53 -21.21 -10.87 5.99
N GLY A 54 -21.59 -9.61 6.27
CA GLY A 54 -21.90 -9.08 7.59
C GLY A 54 -21.00 -7.93 8.01
N ARG A 55 -21.20 -7.43 9.22
CA ARG A 55 -20.43 -6.29 9.78
C ARG A 55 -19.35 -6.78 10.75
N SER A 56 -18.13 -6.25 10.59
CA SER A 56 -17.03 -6.52 11.52
C SER A 56 -17.27 -5.80 12.86
N PRO A 57 -16.60 -6.24 13.94
CA PRO A 57 -16.52 -5.43 15.16
C PRO A 57 -15.93 -4.05 14.87
N GLU A 58 -16.35 -3.07 15.69
CA GLU A 58 -15.71 -1.75 15.69
C GLU A 58 -14.30 -1.85 16.25
N ARG A 59 -13.39 -1.07 15.69
CA ARG A 59 -11.99 -0.99 16.12
C ARG A 59 -11.48 0.44 16.03
N THR A 60 -10.44 0.73 16.81
CA THR A 60 -9.74 2.01 16.85
C THR A 60 -8.23 1.74 16.81
N LEU A 61 -7.48 2.57 16.13
CA LEU A 61 -6.02 2.55 16.17
C LEU A 61 -5.54 3.77 16.95
N GLU A 62 -4.77 3.52 18.01
CA GLU A 62 -4.13 4.57 18.80
C GLU A 62 -2.69 4.77 18.31
N GLY A 63 -2.29 6.02 18.05
CA GLY A 63 -0.93 6.36 17.63
C GLY A 63 -0.56 5.95 16.20
N ALA A 64 -1.52 5.48 15.42
CA ALA A 64 -1.33 5.13 14.01
C ALA A 64 -2.56 5.50 13.19
N HIS A 65 -2.34 5.90 11.95
CA HIS A 65 -3.36 6.01 10.91
C HIS A 65 -3.50 4.67 10.17
N ALA A 66 -4.63 4.45 9.51
CA ALA A 66 -4.76 3.40 8.51
C ALA A 66 -5.11 4.01 7.15
N VAL A 67 -4.42 3.56 6.11
CA VAL A 67 -4.83 3.78 4.73
C VAL A 67 -5.28 2.45 4.15
N LEU A 68 -6.51 2.42 3.62
CA LEU A 68 -7.11 1.22 3.08
C LEU A 68 -7.20 1.32 1.56
N TYR A 69 -7.16 0.19 0.91
CA TYR A 69 -7.43 0.05 -0.52
C TYR A 69 -8.42 -1.09 -0.73
N VAL A 70 -9.53 -0.81 -1.38
CA VAL A 70 -10.53 -1.83 -1.73
C VAL A 70 -10.03 -2.56 -2.98
N ALA A 71 -9.55 -3.79 -2.79
CA ALA A 71 -8.97 -4.61 -3.85
C ALA A 71 -10.03 -5.38 -4.65
N ASP A 72 -11.10 -5.82 -3.98
CA ASP A 72 -12.20 -6.54 -4.62
C ASP A 72 -13.47 -6.49 -3.75
N GLY A 73 -14.63 -6.62 -4.36
CA GLY A 73 -15.92 -6.63 -3.67
C GLY A 73 -16.47 -5.23 -3.39
N HIS A 74 -17.62 -5.19 -2.72
CA HIS A 74 -18.34 -3.97 -2.35
C HIS A 74 -18.82 -4.08 -0.91
N GLY A 75 -19.03 -2.94 -0.26
CA GLY A 75 -19.51 -2.88 1.11
C GLY A 75 -19.59 -1.46 1.63
N ARG A 76 -19.55 -1.30 2.96
CA ARG A 76 -19.56 0.01 3.62
C ARG A 76 -18.49 0.08 4.70
N LEU A 77 -17.86 1.24 4.78
CA LEU A 77 -17.09 1.64 5.95
C LEU A 77 -18.03 2.46 6.86
N HIS A 78 -18.18 2.05 8.10
CA HIS A 78 -18.77 2.87 9.13
C HIS A 78 -17.63 3.58 9.89
N LEU A 79 -17.48 4.88 9.70
CA LEU A 79 -16.41 5.68 10.31
C LEU A 79 -17.05 6.70 11.27
N ASN A 80 -16.75 6.58 12.56
CA ASN A 80 -17.34 7.44 13.61
C ASN A 80 -18.89 7.48 13.53
N GLY A 81 -19.51 6.37 13.15
CA GLY A 81 -20.95 6.22 12.99
C GLY A 81 -21.50 6.60 11.61
N GLU A 82 -20.71 7.23 10.73
CA GLU A 82 -21.14 7.62 9.39
C GLU A 82 -20.81 6.53 8.38
N PRO A 83 -21.77 6.12 7.51
CA PRO A 83 -21.52 5.12 6.47
C PRO A 83 -20.92 5.73 5.22
N HIS A 84 -19.94 5.02 4.64
CA HIS A 84 -19.27 5.37 3.40
C HIS A 84 -19.24 4.15 2.47
N GLU A 85 -19.72 4.29 1.23
CA GLU A 85 -19.74 3.19 0.26
C GLU A 85 -18.33 2.80 -0.20
N LEU A 86 -18.00 1.52 -0.10
CA LEU A 86 -16.77 0.91 -0.57
C LEU A 86 -17.00 0.23 -1.92
N GLU A 87 -16.15 0.54 -2.89
CA GLU A 87 -16.09 -0.10 -4.21
C GLU A 87 -14.63 -0.35 -4.59
N PRO A 88 -14.33 -1.28 -5.50
CA PRO A 88 -12.96 -1.52 -5.94
C PRO A 88 -12.26 -0.24 -6.38
N GLU A 89 -10.94 -0.19 -6.19
CA GLU A 89 -10.08 0.94 -6.53
C GLU A 89 -10.37 2.23 -5.73
N THR A 90 -10.90 2.06 -4.52
CA THR A 90 -11.09 3.16 -3.58
C THR A 90 -9.99 3.15 -2.52
N GLY A 91 -9.28 4.27 -2.37
CA GLY A 91 -8.43 4.58 -1.22
C GLY A 91 -9.27 5.14 -0.09
N VAL A 92 -8.94 4.78 1.15
CA VAL A 92 -9.64 5.23 2.35
C VAL A 92 -8.64 5.73 3.37
N PHE A 93 -8.92 6.86 4.00
CA PHE A 93 -8.14 7.38 5.10
C PHE A 93 -8.91 7.26 6.43
N VAL A 94 -8.35 6.50 7.37
CA VAL A 94 -8.82 6.37 8.75
C VAL A 94 -7.74 6.97 9.66
N ALA A 95 -8.08 8.02 10.38
CA ALA A 95 -7.14 8.69 11.27
C ALA A 95 -6.98 7.92 12.59
N ALA A 96 -5.86 8.14 13.27
CA ALA A 96 -5.67 7.68 14.64
C ALA A 96 -6.78 8.22 15.53
N GLY A 97 -7.34 7.37 16.39
CA GLY A 97 -8.46 7.67 17.27
C GLY A 97 -9.85 7.56 16.62
N ASP A 98 -9.95 7.40 15.30
CA ASP A 98 -11.24 7.10 14.67
C ASP A 98 -11.73 5.70 15.07
N THR A 99 -13.04 5.59 15.28
CA THR A 99 -13.72 4.30 15.45
C THR A 99 -14.33 3.87 14.12
N TRP A 100 -14.05 2.65 13.68
CA TRP A 100 -14.51 2.18 12.38
C TRP A 100 -14.82 0.68 12.34
N ALA A 101 -15.71 0.31 11.43
CA ALA A 101 -16.06 -1.07 11.09
C ALA A 101 -16.31 -1.19 9.60
N VAL A 102 -16.10 -2.37 9.05
CA VAL A 102 -16.42 -2.67 7.65
C VAL A 102 -17.62 -3.62 7.61
N GLU A 103 -18.60 -3.29 6.80
CA GLU A 103 -19.76 -4.12 6.49
C GLU A 103 -19.67 -4.59 5.05
N ASN A 104 -19.66 -5.90 4.87
CA ASN A 104 -19.82 -6.52 3.57
C ASN A 104 -21.30 -6.93 3.41
N ASP A 105 -22.03 -6.21 2.60
CA ASP A 105 -23.45 -6.45 2.30
C ASP A 105 -23.66 -7.24 1.01
N GLY A 106 -22.56 -7.65 0.35
CA GLY A 106 -22.59 -8.50 -0.83
C GLY A 106 -22.60 -10.00 -0.50
N PRO A 107 -22.84 -10.85 -1.50
CA PRO A 107 -22.82 -12.31 -1.34
C PRO A 107 -21.40 -12.91 -1.36
N GLY A 108 -20.42 -12.18 -1.91
CA GLY A 108 -19.01 -12.59 -2.01
C GLY A 108 -18.15 -11.98 -0.90
N ALA A 109 -16.87 -12.26 -0.93
CA ALA A 109 -15.91 -11.62 -0.04
C ALA A 109 -15.62 -10.17 -0.47
N LEU A 110 -15.39 -9.30 0.50
CA LEU A 110 -14.80 -7.96 0.29
C LEU A 110 -13.32 -8.04 0.72
N GLU A 111 -12.41 -7.76 -0.20
CA GLU A 111 -10.97 -7.76 0.07
C GLU A 111 -10.43 -6.34 0.17
N VAL A 112 -9.76 -6.06 1.27
CA VAL A 112 -9.18 -4.75 1.58
C VAL A 112 -7.71 -4.93 1.94
N VAL A 113 -6.83 -4.16 1.30
CA VAL A 113 -5.45 -4.00 1.73
C VAL A 113 -5.38 -2.84 2.71
N GLU A 114 -4.92 -3.11 3.91
CA GLU A 114 -4.76 -2.14 5.00
C GLU A 114 -3.29 -1.90 5.26
N VAL A 115 -2.89 -0.63 5.31
CA VAL A 115 -1.54 -0.23 5.71
C VAL A 115 -1.63 0.68 6.94
N CYS A 116 -1.06 0.24 8.06
CA CYS A 116 -0.92 1.06 9.26
C CYS A 116 0.34 1.91 9.15
N VAL A 117 0.19 3.20 9.43
CA VAL A 117 1.22 4.24 9.32
C VAL A 117 1.38 4.92 10.68
N PRO A 118 2.59 5.07 11.22
CA PRO A 118 2.79 5.82 12.47
C PRO A 118 2.18 7.23 12.37
N GLN A 119 1.49 7.65 13.42
CA GLN A 119 0.98 9.01 13.52
C GLN A 119 2.10 9.96 13.96
N GLU A 120 2.46 10.94 13.14
CA GLU A 120 3.44 11.97 13.46
C GLU A 120 2.78 13.34 13.66
N SER A 121 1.61 13.57 13.04
CA SER A 121 0.84 14.80 13.18
C SER A 121 -0.67 14.54 13.28
N ALA A 122 -1.43 15.58 13.60
CA ALA A 122 -2.88 15.51 13.53
C ALA A 122 -3.36 15.61 12.08
N PRO A 123 -4.39 14.85 11.67
CA PRO A 123 -4.96 14.97 10.33
C PRO A 123 -5.66 16.32 10.16
N ALA A 124 -5.84 16.75 8.91
CA ALA A 124 -6.61 17.95 8.61
C ALA A 124 -8.08 17.80 9.04
N GLU A 125 -8.69 18.89 9.53
CA GLU A 125 -10.10 18.88 9.94
C GLU A 125 -11.05 18.51 8.79
N ASN A 126 -10.74 18.97 7.57
CA ASN A 126 -11.54 18.72 6.35
C ASN A 126 -10.96 17.59 5.51
N ARG A 127 -10.53 16.49 6.14
CA ARG A 127 -9.97 15.35 5.42
C ARG A 127 -11.00 14.67 4.52
N ARG A 128 -10.53 14.13 3.40
CA ARG A 128 -11.32 13.25 2.54
C ARG A 128 -11.18 11.81 3.02
N VAL A 129 -12.30 11.20 3.43
CA VAL A 129 -12.33 9.80 3.90
C VAL A 129 -12.12 8.84 2.73
N LEU A 130 -12.77 9.09 1.59
CA LEU A 130 -12.71 8.23 0.41
C LEU A 130 -12.14 8.99 -0.79
N VAL A 131 -11.29 8.31 -1.55
CA VAL A 131 -10.72 8.80 -2.80
C VAL A 131 -10.82 7.69 -3.86
N ARG A 132 -11.58 7.91 -4.91
CA ARG A 132 -11.75 6.94 -6.00
C ARG A 132 -10.69 7.12 -7.06
N TYR A 133 -10.06 6.05 -7.49
CA TYR A 133 -9.03 6.05 -8.53
C TYR A 133 -9.49 6.74 -9.82
N ARG A 134 -10.71 6.45 -10.27
CA ARG A 134 -11.26 7.00 -11.52
C ARG A 134 -11.37 8.52 -11.54
N ASP A 135 -11.49 9.14 -10.35
CA ASP A 135 -11.71 10.59 -10.21
C ASP A 135 -10.37 11.36 -10.05
N GLN A 136 -9.23 10.64 -10.00
CA GLN A 136 -7.93 11.26 -9.81
C GLN A 136 -7.24 11.55 -11.13
N PRO A 137 -6.46 12.65 -11.24
CA PRO A 137 -5.65 12.93 -12.41
C PRO A 137 -4.57 11.88 -12.60
N VAL A 138 -4.18 11.67 -13.86
CA VAL A 138 -3.03 10.84 -14.22
C VAL A 138 -1.77 11.69 -14.08
N GLU A 139 -0.79 11.16 -13.37
CA GLU A 139 0.55 11.72 -13.22
C GLU A 139 1.58 10.83 -13.91
N SER A 140 2.69 11.41 -14.36
CA SER A 140 3.77 10.66 -15.00
C SER A 140 4.91 10.38 -14.01
N ALA A 141 5.34 9.13 -13.96
CA ALA A 141 6.57 8.70 -13.27
C ALA A 141 7.74 8.48 -14.24
N GLY A 142 7.63 8.95 -15.49
CA GLY A 142 8.64 8.79 -16.54
C GLY A 142 8.62 7.39 -17.19
N ILE A 143 9.24 7.28 -18.37
CA ILE A 143 9.43 6.01 -19.12
C ILE A 143 8.11 5.23 -19.31
N GLY A 144 7.02 5.94 -19.64
CA GLY A 144 5.70 5.32 -19.88
C GLY A 144 5.01 4.79 -18.62
N ARG A 145 5.54 5.07 -17.43
CA ARG A 145 4.91 4.77 -16.14
C ARG A 145 4.01 5.91 -15.74
N GLU A 146 2.85 5.55 -15.28
CA GLU A 146 1.83 6.49 -14.80
C GLU A 146 1.38 6.11 -13.42
N PHE A 147 0.86 7.09 -12.68
CA PHE A 147 0.24 6.83 -11.38
C PHE A 147 -0.90 7.81 -11.11
N ARG A 148 -1.72 7.47 -10.13
CA ARG A 148 -2.74 8.37 -9.57
C ARG A 148 -2.67 8.29 -8.05
N TYR A 149 -2.69 9.44 -7.41
CA TYR A 149 -2.78 9.50 -5.96
C TYR A 149 -4.15 9.03 -5.48
N LEU A 150 -4.17 8.29 -4.37
CA LEU A 150 -5.37 7.98 -3.61
C LEU A 150 -5.38 8.79 -2.31
N VAL A 151 -4.52 8.45 -1.37
CA VAL A 151 -4.43 9.15 -0.08
C VAL A 151 -3.08 9.84 0.03
N ASN A 152 -3.10 11.15 0.23
CA ASN A 152 -1.94 12.02 0.38
C ASN A 152 -2.35 13.30 1.11
N GLU A 153 -1.58 14.39 1.02
CA GLU A 153 -1.92 15.67 1.66
C GLU A 153 -3.26 16.26 1.21
N ASP A 154 -3.69 16.01 -0.04
CA ASP A 154 -5.00 16.44 -0.53
C ASP A 154 -6.17 15.70 0.16
N ALA A 155 -5.90 14.51 0.70
CA ALA A 155 -6.84 13.78 1.54
C ALA A 155 -6.74 14.16 3.02
N GLY A 156 -5.79 15.03 3.38
CA GLY A 156 -5.64 15.56 4.74
C GLY A 156 -4.65 14.81 5.62
N ILE A 157 -3.75 14.01 5.03
CA ILE A 157 -2.64 13.35 5.73
C ILE A 157 -1.31 13.72 5.07
N ARG A 158 -0.29 14.03 5.90
CA ARG A 158 1.02 14.47 5.42
C ARG A 158 2.15 13.47 5.65
N GLU A 159 1.88 12.37 6.33
CA GLU A 159 2.89 11.35 6.65
C GLU A 159 3.04 10.31 5.56
N VAL A 160 2.03 10.16 4.70
CA VAL A 160 1.96 9.01 3.80
C VAL A 160 1.50 9.43 2.41
N THR A 161 1.96 8.68 1.42
CA THR A 161 1.35 8.66 0.09
C THR A 161 0.84 7.26 -0.23
N GLN A 162 -0.44 7.15 -0.61
CA GLN A 162 -1.02 5.97 -1.25
C GLN A 162 -1.32 6.29 -2.71
N PHE A 163 -0.97 5.39 -3.62
CA PHE A 163 -1.16 5.57 -5.05
C PHE A 163 -1.42 4.25 -5.77
N ILE A 164 -1.96 4.34 -6.99
CA ILE A 164 -1.97 3.25 -7.95
C ILE A 164 -0.99 3.58 -9.07
N GLY A 165 0.01 2.73 -9.25
CA GLY A 165 0.95 2.80 -10.35
C GLY A 165 0.55 1.86 -11.50
N VAL A 166 0.76 2.34 -12.74
CA VAL A 166 0.56 1.58 -13.97
C VAL A 166 1.92 1.39 -14.63
N ILE A 167 2.33 0.14 -14.81
CA ILE A 167 3.67 -0.27 -15.23
C ILE A 167 3.56 -0.98 -16.57
N PRO A 168 4.12 -0.41 -17.67
CA PRO A 168 4.17 -1.09 -18.95
C PRO A 168 5.06 -2.33 -18.90
N PRO A 169 4.95 -3.25 -19.90
CA PRO A 169 5.88 -4.36 -20.05
C PRO A 169 7.34 -3.91 -20.05
N GLY A 170 8.21 -4.65 -19.36
CA GLY A 170 9.64 -4.38 -19.27
C GLY A 170 10.11 -4.11 -17.85
N ARG A 171 11.43 -3.95 -17.72
CA ARG A 171 12.13 -3.76 -16.46
C ARG A 171 12.53 -2.29 -16.29
N ALA A 172 12.29 -1.73 -15.10
CA ALA A 172 12.87 -0.43 -14.72
C ALA A 172 14.38 -0.57 -14.48
N ASP A 173 15.11 0.54 -14.59
CA ASP A 173 16.47 0.62 -14.09
C ASP A 173 16.49 0.38 -12.57
N MET A 174 17.62 -0.13 -12.06
CA MET A 174 17.83 -0.25 -10.63
C MET A 174 17.82 1.14 -10.01
N HIS A 175 17.03 1.31 -8.97
CA HIS A 175 16.86 2.60 -8.28
C HIS A 175 16.54 2.38 -6.80
N CYS A 176 16.59 3.43 -6.02
CA CYS A 176 16.11 3.44 -4.64
C CYS A 176 15.37 4.73 -4.33
N HIS A 177 14.66 4.72 -3.24
CA HIS A 177 13.89 5.85 -2.71
C HIS A 177 14.35 6.22 -1.31
N GLU A 178 14.08 7.46 -0.88
CA GLU A 178 14.34 7.92 0.49
C GLU A 178 13.24 7.52 1.48
N TYR A 179 12.18 6.88 1.02
CA TYR A 179 11.04 6.43 1.81
C TYR A 179 11.02 4.90 1.95
N ASP A 180 10.34 4.45 2.99
CA ASP A 180 9.96 3.05 3.19
C ASP A 180 8.66 2.79 2.44
N GLU A 181 8.60 1.76 1.60
CA GLU A 181 7.46 1.50 0.71
C GLU A 181 6.95 0.07 0.86
N VAL A 182 5.63 -0.06 0.94
CA VAL A 182 4.96 -1.35 0.80
C VAL A 182 4.06 -1.32 -0.43
N VAL A 183 4.09 -2.43 -1.19
CA VAL A 183 3.36 -2.55 -2.46
C VAL A 183 2.47 -3.77 -2.43
N TYR A 184 1.26 -3.65 -2.98
CA TYR A 184 0.36 -4.75 -3.30
C TYR A 184 0.17 -4.82 -4.82
N VAL A 185 0.36 -6.01 -5.41
CA VAL A 185 0.12 -6.21 -6.84
C VAL A 185 -1.38 -6.38 -7.09
N VAL A 186 -1.98 -5.37 -7.72
CA VAL A 186 -3.42 -5.33 -8.02
C VAL A 186 -3.76 -6.17 -9.23
N GLU A 187 -2.91 -6.10 -10.27
CA GLU A 187 -3.13 -6.79 -11.55
C GLU A 187 -1.79 -7.08 -12.25
N GLY A 188 -1.72 -8.18 -12.99
CA GLY A 188 -0.55 -8.57 -13.76
C GLY A 188 0.42 -9.44 -12.98
N GLU A 189 1.59 -9.64 -13.57
CA GLU A 189 2.68 -10.45 -13.03
C GLU A 189 4.04 -9.85 -13.38
N GLY A 190 5.05 -10.15 -12.58
CA GLY A 190 6.35 -9.57 -12.75
C GLY A 190 7.44 -10.22 -11.90
N VAL A 191 8.57 -9.52 -11.81
CA VAL A 191 9.71 -9.93 -10.98
C VAL A 191 10.26 -8.72 -10.24
N VAL A 192 10.44 -8.85 -8.92
CA VAL A 192 11.23 -7.91 -8.12
C VAL A 192 12.68 -8.33 -8.17
N HIS A 193 13.56 -7.41 -8.55
CA HIS A 193 15.01 -7.60 -8.59
C HIS A 193 15.66 -6.75 -7.50
N TRP A 194 16.66 -7.32 -6.84
CA TRP A 194 17.46 -6.69 -5.80
C TRP A 194 18.93 -6.58 -6.22
N ASP A 195 19.66 -5.63 -5.62
CA ASP A 195 21.11 -5.44 -5.87
C ASP A 195 21.99 -6.62 -5.39
N ASP A 196 21.46 -7.45 -4.49
CA ASP A 196 22.14 -8.67 -4.01
C ASP A 196 21.94 -9.89 -4.94
N GLY A 197 21.32 -9.69 -6.10
CA GLY A 197 21.08 -10.72 -7.11
C GLY A 197 19.81 -11.56 -6.89
N ARG A 198 19.04 -11.32 -5.83
CA ARG A 198 17.72 -11.96 -5.68
C ARG A 198 16.76 -11.48 -6.74
N ALA A 199 15.99 -12.41 -7.29
CA ALA A 199 14.88 -12.14 -8.22
C ALA A 199 13.69 -12.98 -7.79
N ILE A 200 12.57 -12.33 -7.45
CA ILE A 200 11.40 -12.99 -6.88
C ILE A 200 10.18 -12.66 -7.73
N ALA A 201 9.52 -13.72 -8.22
CA ALA A 201 8.29 -13.58 -9.01
C ALA A 201 7.14 -13.04 -8.13
N VAL A 202 6.37 -12.13 -8.71
CA VAL A 202 5.19 -11.52 -8.10
C VAL A 202 4.00 -11.54 -9.06
N ARG A 203 2.80 -11.55 -8.51
CA ARG A 203 1.54 -11.58 -9.24
C ARG A 203 0.45 -10.89 -8.43
N ARG A 204 -0.75 -10.77 -8.97
CA ARG A 204 -1.91 -10.28 -8.19
C ARG A 204 -1.95 -10.97 -6.81
N GLY A 205 -2.10 -10.17 -5.77
CA GLY A 205 -2.10 -10.63 -4.38
C GLY A 205 -0.73 -10.73 -3.71
N SER A 206 0.37 -10.45 -4.43
CA SER A 206 1.69 -10.34 -3.81
C SER A 206 1.83 -9.04 -3.03
N CYS A 207 2.53 -9.11 -1.89
CA CYS A 207 2.96 -7.95 -1.11
C CYS A 207 4.48 -7.83 -1.15
N ILE A 208 4.99 -6.59 -1.23
CA ILE A 208 6.42 -6.29 -1.37
C ILE A 208 6.77 -5.18 -0.38
N HIS A 209 7.91 -5.28 0.28
CA HIS A 209 8.52 -4.22 1.06
C HIS A 209 9.81 -3.77 0.39
N PHE A 210 9.86 -2.49 0.01
CA PHE A 210 11.05 -1.80 -0.47
C PHE A 210 11.56 -0.87 0.63
N PRO A 211 12.63 -1.27 1.37
CA PRO A 211 13.22 -0.42 2.38
C PRO A 211 13.81 0.85 1.77
N ALA A 212 13.80 1.95 2.53
CA ALA A 212 14.46 3.19 2.14
C ALA A 212 15.92 2.93 1.74
N LEU A 213 16.37 3.56 0.65
CA LEU A 213 17.73 3.49 0.10
C LEU A 213 18.19 2.09 -0.36
N LYS A 214 17.32 1.08 -0.36
CA LYS A 214 17.65 -0.25 -0.88
C LYS A 214 17.42 -0.28 -2.38
N LEU A 215 18.48 -0.59 -3.15
CA LEU A 215 18.41 -0.72 -4.62
C LEU A 215 17.52 -1.88 -5.03
N HIS A 216 16.57 -1.57 -5.89
CA HIS A 216 15.60 -2.53 -6.42
C HIS A 216 15.12 -2.15 -7.83
N SER A 217 14.45 -3.09 -8.48
CA SER A 217 13.74 -2.87 -9.74
C SER A 217 12.51 -3.76 -9.80
N LEU A 218 11.41 -3.22 -10.28
CA LEU A 218 10.19 -3.98 -10.57
C LEU A 218 10.04 -4.13 -12.08
N GLU A 219 10.03 -5.36 -12.54
CA GLU A 219 9.81 -5.76 -13.93
C GLU A 219 8.38 -6.25 -14.13
N ASN A 220 7.70 -5.74 -15.12
CA ASN A 220 6.47 -6.34 -15.65
C ASN A 220 6.85 -7.34 -16.75
N THR A 221 6.67 -8.62 -16.48
CA THR A 221 7.02 -9.72 -17.41
C THR A 221 5.89 -10.11 -18.34
N SER A 222 4.70 -9.52 -18.15
CA SER A 222 3.54 -9.76 -19.02
C SER A 222 3.59 -8.92 -20.31
N THR A 223 2.66 -9.17 -21.22
CA THR A 223 2.48 -8.38 -22.45
C THR A 223 1.48 -7.21 -22.28
N THR A 224 0.86 -7.12 -21.11
CA THR A 224 -0.11 -6.08 -20.75
C THR A 224 0.43 -5.22 -19.61
N GLN A 225 -0.28 -4.16 -19.27
CA GLN A 225 0.09 -3.33 -18.12
C GLN A 225 -0.06 -4.12 -16.81
N MET A 226 0.86 -3.89 -15.89
CA MET A 226 0.79 -4.33 -14.50
C MET A 226 0.32 -3.15 -13.65
N ARG A 227 -0.49 -3.41 -12.64
CA ARG A 227 -0.99 -2.38 -11.72
C ARG A 227 -0.60 -2.72 -10.29
N VAL A 228 -0.13 -1.73 -9.59
CA VAL A 228 0.30 -1.86 -8.20
C VAL A 228 -0.33 -0.78 -7.34
N MET A 229 -0.72 -1.11 -6.11
CA MET A 229 -1.05 -0.16 -5.07
C MET A 229 0.18 -0.02 -4.18
N GLY A 230 0.75 1.18 -4.11
CA GLY A 230 1.87 1.50 -3.25
C GLY A 230 1.46 2.42 -2.11
N VAL A 231 2.09 2.22 -0.95
CA VAL A 231 2.03 3.12 0.21
C VAL A 231 3.43 3.35 0.71
N PHE A 232 3.83 4.59 0.88
CA PHE A 232 5.14 4.91 1.41
C PHE A 232 5.12 6.04 2.46
N HIS A 233 6.12 6.01 3.32
CA HIS A 233 6.38 6.92 4.43
C HIS A 233 7.88 7.25 4.50
N PRO A 234 8.30 8.52 4.65
CA PRO A 234 7.45 9.72 4.66
C PRO A 234 6.82 10.01 3.30
N GLN A 235 5.89 10.98 3.28
CA GLN A 235 5.24 11.43 2.06
C GLN A 235 6.25 12.03 1.08
N LEU A 236 6.24 11.51 -0.15
CA LEU A 236 6.99 12.02 -1.30
C LEU A 236 6.18 11.76 -2.58
N SER A 237 6.78 11.89 -3.75
CA SER A 237 6.17 11.52 -5.04
C SER A 237 6.59 10.11 -5.46
N PRO A 238 5.69 9.30 -6.06
CA PRO A 238 6.07 8.04 -6.70
C PRO A 238 7.11 8.19 -7.82
N ALA A 239 7.31 9.41 -8.33
CA ALA A 239 8.35 9.73 -9.30
C ALA A 239 9.71 10.10 -8.67
N SER A 240 9.77 10.28 -7.33
CA SER A 240 11.01 10.62 -6.62
C SER A 240 11.94 9.42 -6.55
N ARG A 241 13.24 9.66 -6.81
CA ARG A 241 14.28 8.65 -6.71
C ARG A 241 15.52 9.27 -6.11
N ALA A 242 16.13 8.59 -5.13
CA ALA A 242 17.40 9.01 -4.55
C ALA A 242 18.58 8.62 -5.43
N TYR A 243 18.45 7.53 -6.20
CA TYR A 243 19.48 7.02 -7.11
C TYR A 243 18.83 6.20 -8.23
N GLU A 244 19.41 6.28 -9.44
CA GLU A 244 19.12 5.41 -10.57
C GLU A 244 20.44 5.00 -11.26
N ASP A 245 20.55 3.75 -11.74
CA ASP A 245 21.64 3.35 -12.61
C ASP A 245 21.69 4.26 -13.85
N ASN A 246 22.91 4.64 -14.26
CA ASN A 246 23.18 5.52 -15.39
C ASN A 246 22.80 6.99 -15.24
N LYS A 247 22.47 7.45 -14.03
CA LYS A 247 22.32 8.86 -13.69
C LYS A 247 23.23 9.22 -12.51
N ASP A 248 23.74 10.45 -12.51
CA ASP A 248 24.47 10.97 -11.35
C ASP A 248 23.56 10.98 -10.12
N PRO A 249 24.09 10.73 -8.91
CA PRO A 249 23.30 10.87 -7.67
C PRO A 249 22.69 12.27 -7.59
N LEU A 250 21.42 12.33 -7.24
CA LEU A 250 20.68 13.59 -7.07
C LEU A 250 21.08 14.33 -5.79
#